data_d64d6ab5145f34b35d0eb4749cdef361
#
_entry.id   d64d6ab5145f34b35d0eb4749cdef361
#
_cell.length_a   1.000
_cell.length_b   1.000
_cell.length_c   1.000
_cell.angle_alpha   90.00
_cell.angle_beta   90.00
_cell.angle_gamma   90.00
#
_symmetry.space_group_name_H-M   'P 1'
#
loop_
_entity.id
_entity.type
_entity.pdbx_description
1 polymer ?
#
loop_
_entity_poly.entity_id
_entity_poly.type
_entity_poly.pdbx_seq_one_letter_code
_entity_poly.pdbx_strand_id
1 'polypeptide(L)'
;MRKITAILTDAVSDAFEACGYDRTLGTVSVSDRMDLCQFQCNGAFAAAKLYKKAPVAVASEVAAVLEQNSMFSKAEAVKPGFLNLTLTDEYLAGYVNQIVHDEYLGVPQTEKPDTIVIDYGAPNVAKPLHIGHLRSAIIGEALKRLSRAMGKTVYADVHLGDWGTPMGLVIAEYSERHPEWRCFAEDFDPKTDTVAPLDPDELNEIYPYASAKSKRDEAFMDKAHK
;
A
#
# COMPACT_ATOMS: atom_id res chain seq x y z
N MET A 1 -12.04 -13.04 -4.33
CA MET A 1 -13.49 -12.92 -3.98
C MET A 1 -14.05 -11.58 -4.46
N ARG A 2 -15.37 -11.47 -4.76
CA ARG A 2 -16.00 -10.19 -5.14
C ARG A 2 -16.32 -9.33 -3.91
N LYS A 3 -16.11 -8.02 -4.00
CA LYS A 3 -16.49 -7.09 -2.93
C LYS A 3 -18.00 -7.08 -2.72
N ILE A 4 -18.46 -7.00 -1.47
CA ILE A 4 -19.90 -6.97 -1.13
C ILE A 4 -20.63 -5.84 -1.85
N THR A 5 -20.04 -4.65 -1.94
CA THR A 5 -20.63 -3.51 -2.67
C THR A 5 -20.82 -3.80 -4.16
N ALA A 6 -19.94 -4.59 -4.79
CA ALA A 6 -20.11 -4.98 -6.19
C ALA A 6 -21.25 -5.98 -6.37
N ILE A 7 -21.43 -6.92 -5.43
CA ILE A 7 -22.54 -7.87 -5.44
C ILE A 7 -23.86 -7.13 -5.25
N LEU A 8 -23.90 -6.20 -4.31
CA LEU A 8 -25.10 -5.38 -4.06
C LEU A 8 -25.43 -4.45 -5.23
N THR A 9 -24.39 -3.89 -5.88
CA THR A 9 -24.57 -3.07 -7.08
C THR A 9 -25.25 -3.87 -8.19
N ASP A 10 -24.87 -5.13 -8.42
CA ASP A 10 -25.53 -5.97 -9.41
C ASP A 10 -27.01 -6.19 -9.06
N ALA A 11 -27.31 -6.56 -7.82
CA ALA A 11 -28.69 -6.80 -7.38
C ALA A 11 -29.57 -5.55 -7.49
N VAL A 12 -29.03 -4.37 -7.12
CA VAL A 12 -29.76 -3.10 -7.24
C VAL A 12 -29.88 -2.67 -8.70
N SER A 13 -28.85 -2.91 -9.53
CA SER A 13 -28.90 -2.64 -10.96
C SER A 13 -29.96 -3.48 -11.66
N ASP A 14 -30.08 -4.76 -11.30
CA ASP A 14 -31.14 -5.65 -11.80
C ASP A 14 -32.53 -5.13 -11.39
N ALA A 15 -32.67 -4.60 -10.18
CA ALA A 15 -33.94 -4.03 -9.71
C ALA A 15 -34.29 -2.72 -10.45
N PHE A 16 -33.32 -1.85 -10.77
CA PHE A 16 -33.55 -0.69 -11.64
C PHE A 16 -34.01 -1.11 -13.03
N GLU A 17 -33.36 -2.10 -13.62
CA GLU A 17 -33.73 -2.64 -14.93
C GLU A 17 -35.13 -3.26 -14.93
N ALA A 18 -35.52 -4.03 -13.90
CA ALA A 18 -36.85 -4.59 -13.72
C ALA A 18 -37.93 -3.51 -13.62
N CYS A 19 -37.62 -2.32 -13.10
CA CYS A 19 -38.49 -1.16 -13.06
C CYS A 19 -38.50 -0.34 -14.38
N GLY A 20 -37.74 -0.78 -15.41
CA GLY A 20 -37.61 -0.06 -16.68
C GLY A 20 -36.66 1.14 -16.65
N TYR A 21 -35.75 1.18 -15.69
CA TYR A 21 -34.71 2.21 -15.57
C TYR A 21 -33.36 1.69 -16.07
N ASP A 22 -32.42 2.62 -16.33
CA ASP A 22 -31.07 2.28 -16.72
C ASP A 22 -30.35 1.54 -15.59
N ARG A 23 -29.83 0.36 -15.91
CA ARG A 23 -29.08 -0.51 -15.02
C ARG A 23 -27.87 0.16 -14.36
N THR A 24 -27.23 1.11 -15.04
CA THR A 24 -26.06 1.84 -14.53
C THR A 24 -26.34 2.71 -13.31
N LEU A 25 -27.62 2.95 -13.02
CA LEU A 25 -28.08 3.76 -11.88
C LEU A 25 -28.01 3.00 -10.53
N GLY A 26 -27.82 1.67 -10.57
CA GLY A 26 -27.88 0.80 -9.39
C GLY A 26 -26.61 0.80 -8.53
N THR A 27 -25.68 1.75 -8.68
CA THR A 27 -24.43 1.78 -7.92
C THR A 27 -24.68 1.91 -6.42
N VAL A 28 -24.11 0.98 -5.65
CA VAL A 28 -24.23 0.91 -4.19
C VAL A 28 -22.92 1.32 -3.52
N SER A 29 -23.01 2.14 -2.48
CA SER A 29 -21.91 2.50 -1.59
C SER A 29 -22.20 2.11 -0.14
N VAL A 30 -21.15 2.04 0.69
CA VAL A 30 -21.32 1.96 2.14
C VAL A 30 -21.94 3.28 2.61
N SER A 31 -22.89 3.21 3.54
CA SER A 31 -23.54 4.41 4.07
C SER A 31 -22.62 5.19 5.00
N ASP A 32 -22.59 6.52 4.86
CA ASP A 32 -21.94 7.40 5.84
C ASP A 32 -22.70 7.48 7.17
N ARG A 33 -23.95 7.02 7.20
CA ARG A 33 -24.85 7.00 8.35
C ARG A 33 -25.24 5.55 8.67
N MET A 34 -24.26 4.82 9.24
CA MET A 34 -24.44 3.41 9.64
C MET A 34 -25.55 3.18 10.69
N ASP A 35 -25.93 4.24 11.38
CA ASP A 35 -27.08 4.27 12.30
C ASP A 35 -28.43 4.19 11.58
N LEU A 36 -28.50 4.55 10.30
CA LEU A 36 -29.71 4.52 9.50
C LEU A 36 -29.79 3.31 8.55
N CYS A 37 -28.67 2.97 7.92
CA CYS A 37 -28.57 1.83 6.99
C CYS A 37 -27.12 1.43 6.78
N GLN A 38 -26.88 0.21 6.35
CA GLN A 38 -25.53 -0.31 6.06
C GLN A 38 -25.01 0.16 4.69
N PHE A 39 -25.90 0.17 3.70
CA PHE A 39 -25.57 0.54 2.32
C PHE A 39 -26.61 1.50 1.75
N GLN A 40 -26.22 2.24 0.72
CA GLN A 40 -27.08 3.24 0.09
C GLN A 40 -26.86 3.27 -1.42
N CYS A 41 -27.95 3.46 -2.16
CA CYS A 41 -27.91 3.81 -3.58
C CYS A 41 -28.60 5.16 -3.83
N ASN A 42 -27.91 6.01 -4.58
CA ASN A 42 -28.36 7.38 -4.91
C ASN A 42 -28.84 7.51 -6.37
N GLY A 43 -28.94 6.41 -7.09
CA GLY A 43 -29.31 6.40 -8.52
C GLY A 43 -30.69 6.96 -8.84
N ALA A 44 -31.61 6.93 -7.87
CA ALA A 44 -32.95 7.49 -8.04
C ALA A 44 -32.97 8.99 -8.36
N PHE A 45 -31.94 9.76 -7.91
CA PHE A 45 -31.83 11.17 -8.25
C PHE A 45 -31.49 11.40 -9.73
N ALA A 46 -30.64 10.58 -10.29
CA ALA A 46 -30.31 10.63 -11.71
C ALA A 46 -31.48 10.09 -12.57
N ALA A 47 -32.08 8.96 -12.14
CA ALA A 47 -33.28 8.41 -12.79
C ALA A 47 -34.42 9.45 -12.84
N ALA A 48 -34.66 10.17 -11.77
CA ALA A 48 -35.70 11.22 -11.69
C ALA A 48 -35.58 12.26 -12.80
N LYS A 49 -34.35 12.68 -13.10
CA LYS A 49 -34.06 13.65 -14.18
C LYS A 49 -34.28 13.01 -15.56
N LEU A 50 -33.83 11.77 -15.77
CA LEU A 50 -33.92 11.07 -17.04
C LEU A 50 -35.36 10.69 -17.39
N TYR A 51 -36.11 10.19 -16.41
CA TYR A 51 -37.46 9.68 -16.62
C TYR A 51 -38.58 10.63 -16.18
N LYS A 52 -38.24 11.85 -15.77
CA LYS A 52 -39.18 12.90 -15.33
C LYS A 52 -40.16 12.45 -14.24
N LYS A 53 -39.65 11.70 -13.27
CA LYS A 53 -40.39 11.21 -12.09
C LYS A 53 -39.82 11.84 -10.81
N ALA A 54 -40.58 11.81 -9.73
CA ALA A 54 -40.06 12.19 -8.42
C ALA A 54 -38.99 11.20 -7.93
N PRO A 55 -37.84 11.65 -7.40
CA PRO A 55 -36.78 10.74 -6.96
C PRO A 55 -37.25 9.68 -5.96
N VAL A 56 -38.10 10.08 -5.00
CA VAL A 56 -38.65 9.17 -4.01
C VAL A 56 -39.57 8.12 -4.63
N ALA A 57 -40.28 8.44 -5.70
CA ALA A 57 -41.14 7.48 -6.40
C ALA A 57 -40.29 6.40 -7.09
N VAL A 58 -39.23 6.81 -7.79
CA VAL A 58 -38.26 5.86 -8.37
C VAL A 58 -37.63 4.97 -7.30
N ALA A 59 -37.18 5.57 -6.18
CA ALA A 59 -36.58 4.80 -5.08
C ALA A 59 -37.59 3.81 -4.48
N SER A 60 -38.87 4.17 -4.38
CA SER A 60 -39.94 3.27 -3.87
C SER A 60 -40.23 2.11 -4.81
N GLU A 61 -40.27 2.34 -6.13
CA GLU A 61 -40.45 1.29 -7.13
C GLU A 61 -39.32 0.26 -7.05
N VAL A 62 -38.06 0.73 -6.97
CA VAL A 62 -36.89 -0.14 -6.86
C VAL A 62 -36.85 -0.86 -5.51
N ALA A 63 -37.18 -0.17 -4.41
CA ALA A 63 -37.24 -0.78 -3.09
C ALA A 63 -38.22 -1.96 -3.04
N ALA A 64 -39.40 -1.82 -3.65
CA ALA A 64 -40.40 -2.86 -3.69
C ALA A 64 -39.92 -4.16 -4.42
N VAL A 65 -39.08 -4.02 -5.46
CA VAL A 65 -38.42 -5.15 -6.12
C VAL A 65 -37.38 -5.79 -5.20
N LEU A 66 -36.59 -4.98 -4.49
CA LEU A 66 -35.52 -5.46 -3.60
C LEU A 66 -36.07 -6.13 -2.33
N GLU A 67 -37.25 -5.78 -1.84
CA GLU A 67 -37.92 -6.46 -0.73
C GLU A 67 -38.18 -7.95 -1.00
N GLN A 68 -38.25 -8.35 -2.27
CA GLN A 68 -38.37 -9.76 -2.66
C GLN A 68 -37.04 -10.51 -2.68
N ASN A 69 -35.92 -9.81 -2.51
CA ASN A 69 -34.58 -10.40 -2.54
C ASN A 69 -34.13 -10.76 -1.12
N SER A 70 -33.87 -12.06 -0.89
CA SER A 70 -33.50 -12.62 0.43
C SER A 70 -32.19 -12.07 1.02
N MET A 71 -31.40 -11.34 0.24
CA MET A 71 -30.20 -10.68 0.77
C MET A 71 -30.51 -9.52 1.72
N PHE A 72 -31.68 -8.87 1.53
CA PHE A 72 -32.04 -7.67 2.26
C PHE A 72 -33.06 -7.95 3.37
N SER A 73 -32.72 -7.50 4.58
CA SER A 73 -33.69 -7.43 5.68
C SER A 73 -34.57 -6.18 5.56
N LYS A 74 -34.03 -5.14 4.92
CA LYS A 74 -34.74 -3.89 4.67
C LYS A 74 -34.20 -3.20 3.39
N ALA A 75 -35.10 -2.81 2.50
CA ALA A 75 -34.86 -1.93 1.38
C ALA A 75 -35.87 -0.79 1.47
N GLU A 76 -35.43 0.45 1.74
CA GLU A 76 -36.32 1.55 2.07
C GLU A 76 -36.02 2.79 1.25
N ALA A 77 -37.07 3.36 0.64
CA ALA A 77 -37.01 4.65 -0.02
C ALA A 77 -37.16 5.77 1.02
N VAL A 78 -36.11 6.60 1.17
CA VAL A 78 -36.11 7.72 2.12
C VAL A 78 -36.07 9.04 1.36
N LYS A 79 -36.93 9.99 1.77
CA LYS A 79 -36.94 11.34 1.16
C LYS A 79 -35.57 12.02 1.28
N PRO A 80 -35.12 12.74 0.24
CA PRO A 80 -35.86 13.07 -1.01
C PRO A 80 -35.77 12.02 -2.14
N GLY A 81 -35.03 10.89 -1.98
CA GLY A 81 -34.87 9.86 -3.01
C GLY A 81 -33.71 8.93 -2.76
N PHE A 82 -33.28 8.77 -1.50
CA PHE A 82 -32.30 7.78 -1.10
C PHE A 82 -32.91 6.37 -1.07
N LEU A 83 -32.16 5.39 -1.52
CA LEU A 83 -32.50 3.99 -1.35
C LEU A 83 -31.55 3.40 -0.28
N ASN A 84 -32.06 3.21 0.91
CA ASN A 84 -31.33 2.66 2.06
C ASN A 84 -31.48 1.14 2.10
N LEU A 85 -30.39 0.44 2.33
CA LEU A 85 -30.31 -1.01 2.26
C LEU A 85 -29.66 -1.56 3.53
N THR A 86 -30.31 -2.58 4.08
CA THR A 86 -29.80 -3.36 5.22
C THR A 86 -29.84 -4.82 4.84
N LEU A 87 -28.75 -5.53 5.04
CA LEU A 87 -28.64 -6.97 4.74
C LEU A 87 -29.24 -7.80 5.87
N THR A 88 -29.60 -9.05 5.57
CA THR A 88 -29.91 -10.02 6.59
C THR A 88 -28.64 -10.48 7.30
N ASP A 89 -28.77 -10.82 8.59
CA ASP A 89 -27.64 -11.36 9.37
C ASP A 89 -27.14 -12.68 8.76
N GLU A 90 -28.05 -13.48 8.23
CA GLU A 90 -27.75 -14.74 7.55
C GLU A 90 -26.87 -14.53 6.30
N TYR A 91 -27.21 -13.54 5.47
CA TYR A 91 -26.41 -13.22 4.29
C TYR A 91 -25.01 -12.68 4.69
N LEU A 92 -24.96 -11.80 5.69
CA LEU A 92 -23.69 -11.28 6.18
C LEU A 92 -22.80 -12.37 6.78
N ALA A 93 -23.37 -13.27 7.59
CA ALA A 93 -22.65 -14.41 8.16
C ALA A 93 -22.10 -15.32 7.05
N GLY A 94 -22.91 -15.62 6.04
CA GLY A 94 -22.49 -16.40 4.88
C GLY A 94 -21.34 -15.73 4.12
N TYR A 95 -21.44 -14.43 3.88
CA TYR A 95 -20.38 -13.65 3.22
C TYR A 95 -19.07 -13.66 4.01
N VAL A 96 -19.13 -13.40 5.33
CA VAL A 96 -17.95 -13.45 6.22
C VAL A 96 -17.34 -14.84 6.25
N ASN A 97 -18.18 -15.88 6.31
CA ASN A 97 -17.69 -17.26 6.29
C ASN A 97 -16.94 -17.58 4.97
N GLN A 98 -17.41 -17.07 3.83
CA GLN A 98 -16.68 -17.20 2.56
C GLN A 98 -15.33 -16.50 2.62
N ILE A 99 -15.23 -15.29 3.22
CA ILE A 99 -13.96 -14.57 3.39
C ILE A 99 -12.96 -15.39 4.21
N VAL A 100 -13.42 -15.98 5.32
CA VAL A 100 -12.55 -16.76 6.22
C VAL A 100 -11.96 -18.00 5.55
N HIS A 101 -12.66 -18.58 4.59
CA HIS A 101 -12.23 -19.77 3.83
C HIS A 101 -11.54 -19.41 2.51
N ASP A 102 -11.47 -18.13 2.13
CA ASP A 102 -10.77 -17.68 0.93
C ASP A 102 -9.28 -17.59 1.19
N GLU A 103 -8.44 -18.13 0.31
CA GLU A 103 -6.98 -18.13 0.41
C GLU A 103 -6.41 -16.72 0.63
N TYR A 104 -7.05 -15.72 0.04
CA TYR A 104 -6.64 -14.31 0.11
C TYR A 104 -7.49 -13.47 1.05
N LEU A 105 -8.27 -14.10 1.94
CA LEU A 105 -9.13 -13.45 2.92
C LEU A 105 -10.02 -12.34 2.32
N GLY A 106 -10.58 -12.61 1.15
CA GLY A 106 -11.47 -11.70 0.44
C GLY A 106 -10.75 -10.58 -0.33
N VAL A 107 -9.42 -10.53 -0.33
CA VAL A 107 -8.66 -9.56 -1.13
C VAL A 107 -8.83 -9.90 -2.62
N PRO A 108 -9.37 -8.98 -3.43
CA PRO A 108 -9.57 -9.26 -4.84
C PRO A 108 -8.23 -9.40 -5.56
N GLN A 109 -8.09 -10.52 -6.29
CA GLN A 109 -6.94 -10.76 -7.15
C GLN A 109 -7.13 -10.07 -8.49
N THR A 110 -6.05 -9.54 -9.05
CA THR A 110 -6.08 -8.95 -10.39
C THR A 110 -6.03 -10.04 -11.47
N GLU A 111 -6.87 -9.92 -12.48
CA GLU A 111 -6.86 -10.84 -13.64
C GLU A 111 -5.66 -10.57 -14.57
N LYS A 112 -5.16 -9.34 -14.57
CA LYS A 112 -3.99 -8.90 -15.34
C LYS A 112 -2.96 -8.32 -14.38
N PRO A 113 -2.02 -9.13 -13.89
CA PRO A 113 -1.01 -8.65 -12.96
C PRO A 113 -0.05 -7.67 -13.64
N ASP A 114 -0.01 -6.43 -13.16
CA ASP A 114 1.05 -5.49 -13.52
C ASP A 114 2.34 -5.89 -12.81
N THR A 115 3.46 -5.57 -13.44
CA THR A 115 4.77 -5.68 -12.82
C THR A 115 5.10 -4.36 -12.12
N ILE A 116 5.40 -4.46 -10.84
CA ILE A 116 5.78 -3.32 -9.99
C ILE A 116 7.22 -3.52 -9.55
N VAL A 117 8.04 -2.48 -9.69
CA VAL A 117 9.39 -2.41 -9.11
C VAL A 117 9.34 -1.43 -7.96
N ILE A 118 9.82 -1.85 -6.79
CA ILE A 118 9.86 -1.02 -5.57
C ILE A 118 11.29 -0.99 -5.08
N ASP A 119 11.89 0.21 -5.04
CA ASP A 119 13.16 0.47 -4.37
C ASP A 119 12.86 1.11 -3.00
N TYR A 120 13.41 0.55 -1.91
CA TYR A 120 13.14 1.03 -0.55
C TYR A 120 14.26 0.65 0.44
N GLY A 121 14.30 1.37 1.56
CA GLY A 121 15.28 1.12 2.62
C GLY A 121 16.57 1.91 2.41
N ALA A 122 17.34 1.57 1.38
CA ALA A 122 18.57 2.23 0.92
C ALA A 122 19.49 2.77 2.06
N PRO A 123 19.89 1.94 3.05
CA PRO A 123 20.77 2.40 4.12
C PRO A 123 22.19 2.60 3.61
N ASN A 124 22.88 3.60 4.16
CA ASN A 124 24.29 3.78 3.90
C ASN A 124 25.11 2.88 4.83
N VAL A 125 25.99 2.04 4.27
CA VAL A 125 26.78 1.06 5.03
C VAL A 125 27.91 1.68 5.85
N ALA A 126 28.25 2.96 5.59
CA ALA A 126 29.29 3.70 6.36
C ALA A 126 28.87 4.08 7.78
N LYS A 127 27.64 3.81 8.17
CA LYS A 127 27.11 4.19 9.50
C LYS A 127 26.03 3.22 9.98
N PRO A 128 25.84 3.11 11.31
CA PRO A 128 24.83 2.22 11.86
C PRO A 128 23.42 2.65 11.49
N LEU A 129 22.53 1.67 11.43
CA LEU A 129 21.11 1.90 11.22
C LEU A 129 20.51 2.62 12.44
N HIS A 130 19.59 3.53 12.18
CA HIS A 130 18.81 4.21 13.22
C HIS A 130 17.32 4.22 12.85
N ILE A 131 16.48 4.67 13.79
CA ILE A 131 15.00 4.67 13.63
C ILE A 131 14.53 5.35 12.34
N GLY A 132 15.27 6.32 11.80
CA GLY A 132 14.95 6.98 10.55
C GLY A 132 14.97 6.04 9.32
N HIS A 133 15.86 5.04 9.31
CA HIS A 133 15.92 4.02 8.24
C HIS A 133 14.75 3.04 8.33
N LEU A 134 14.30 2.73 9.55
CA LEU A 134 13.22 1.78 9.78
C LEU A 134 11.93 2.19 9.10
N ARG A 135 11.61 3.48 9.08
CA ARG A 135 10.38 4.00 8.46
C ARG A 135 10.32 3.68 6.97
N SER A 136 11.38 3.96 6.23
CA SER A 136 11.46 3.66 4.78
C SER A 136 11.36 2.14 4.53
N ALA A 137 12.10 1.34 5.30
CA ALA A 137 12.09 -0.10 5.18
C ALA A 137 10.70 -0.71 5.45
N ILE A 138 10.01 -0.30 6.52
CA ILE A 138 8.68 -0.81 6.87
C ILE A 138 7.64 -0.41 5.83
N ILE A 139 7.65 0.85 5.37
CA ILE A 139 6.68 1.31 4.37
C ILE A 139 6.87 0.54 3.05
N GLY A 140 8.11 0.41 2.57
CA GLY A 140 8.40 -0.31 1.33
C GLY A 140 8.03 -1.79 1.41
N GLU A 141 8.39 -2.45 2.51
CA GLU A 141 8.03 -3.86 2.74
C GLU A 141 6.51 -4.06 2.84
N ALA A 142 5.79 -3.14 3.49
CA ALA A 142 4.33 -3.19 3.55
C ALA A 142 3.69 -3.03 2.16
N LEU A 143 4.15 -2.08 1.36
CA LEU A 143 3.67 -1.87 -0.02
C LEU A 143 3.95 -3.09 -0.90
N LYS A 144 5.15 -3.70 -0.77
CA LYS A 144 5.50 -4.94 -1.47
C LYS A 144 4.53 -6.07 -1.12
N ARG A 145 4.31 -6.31 0.17
CA ARG A 145 3.41 -7.38 0.64
C ARG A 145 1.96 -7.15 0.22
N LEU A 146 1.45 -5.93 0.35
CA LEU A 146 0.11 -5.57 -0.09
C LEU A 146 -0.07 -5.78 -1.60
N SER A 147 0.89 -5.33 -2.39
CA SER A 147 0.84 -5.50 -3.84
C SER A 147 0.85 -6.97 -4.25
N ARG A 148 1.68 -7.80 -3.61
CA ARG A 148 1.70 -9.26 -3.83
C ARG A 148 0.40 -9.93 -3.40
N ALA A 149 -0.15 -9.53 -2.24
CA ALA A 149 -1.43 -10.04 -1.76
C ALA A 149 -2.60 -9.71 -2.70
N MET A 150 -2.48 -8.64 -3.51
CA MET A 150 -3.44 -8.27 -4.56
C MET A 150 -3.18 -8.97 -5.90
N GLY A 151 -2.26 -9.93 -5.97
CA GLY A 151 -1.94 -10.68 -7.18
C GLY A 151 -1.01 -9.96 -8.16
N LYS A 152 -0.31 -8.90 -7.73
CA LYS A 152 0.67 -8.20 -8.55
C LYS A 152 2.01 -8.93 -8.57
N THR A 153 2.74 -8.84 -9.68
CA THR A 153 4.14 -9.27 -9.74
C THR A 153 5.03 -8.15 -9.20
N VAL A 154 5.76 -8.42 -8.09
CA VAL A 154 6.56 -7.38 -7.43
C VAL A 154 8.01 -7.80 -7.31
N TYR A 155 8.89 -7.02 -7.93
CA TYR A 155 10.32 -7.02 -7.73
C TYR A 155 10.67 -5.93 -6.72
N ALA A 156 11.40 -6.31 -5.68
CA ALA A 156 11.81 -5.38 -4.64
C ALA A 156 13.33 -5.33 -4.58
N ASP A 157 13.86 -4.13 -4.67
CA ASP A 157 15.26 -3.83 -4.48
C ASP A 157 15.47 -3.11 -3.15
N VAL A 158 16.50 -3.51 -2.44
CA VAL A 158 16.96 -2.81 -1.23
C VAL A 158 18.42 -2.43 -1.49
N HIS A 159 18.58 -1.34 -2.22
CA HIS A 159 19.90 -0.85 -2.57
C HIS A 159 20.67 -0.39 -1.33
N LEU A 160 21.88 -0.92 -1.15
CA LEU A 160 22.78 -0.49 -0.08
C LEU A 160 23.70 0.61 -0.61
N GLY A 161 23.76 1.72 0.11
CA GLY A 161 24.67 2.81 -0.22
C GLY A 161 26.09 2.48 0.24
N ASP A 162 26.83 1.75 -0.57
CA ASP A 162 28.21 1.32 -0.34
C ASP A 162 29.25 2.22 -1.04
N TRP A 163 28.80 3.27 -1.69
CA TRP A 163 29.61 4.19 -2.48
C TRP A 163 29.37 5.66 -2.08
N GLY A 164 30.32 6.54 -2.46
CA GLY A 164 30.19 7.97 -2.31
C GLY A 164 30.89 8.55 -1.08
N THR A 165 30.76 9.87 -0.88
CA THR A 165 31.49 10.64 0.14
C THR A 165 31.46 10.03 1.55
N PRO A 166 30.37 9.49 2.09
CA PRO A 166 30.38 8.86 3.41
C PRO A 166 31.37 7.70 3.53
N MET A 167 31.45 6.85 2.50
CA MET A 167 32.41 5.75 2.46
C MET A 167 33.83 6.26 2.28
N GLY A 168 34.04 7.25 1.42
CA GLY A 168 35.33 7.88 1.24
C GLY A 168 35.87 8.50 2.54
N LEU A 169 35.01 9.14 3.34
CA LEU A 169 35.39 9.68 4.66
C LEU A 169 35.82 8.59 5.62
N VAL A 170 35.11 7.47 5.68
CA VAL A 170 35.46 6.32 6.51
C VAL A 170 36.79 5.71 6.07
N ILE A 171 36.98 5.49 4.77
CA ILE A 171 38.21 4.93 4.20
C ILE A 171 39.40 5.85 4.46
N ALA A 172 39.23 7.17 4.23
CA ALA A 172 40.28 8.15 4.46
C ALA A 172 40.72 8.17 5.93
N GLU A 173 39.80 8.13 6.89
CA GLU A 173 40.10 8.09 8.29
C GLU A 173 40.76 6.79 8.72
N TYR A 174 40.28 5.64 8.25
CA TYR A 174 40.93 4.34 8.51
C TYR A 174 42.36 4.29 7.97
N SER A 175 42.60 4.84 6.78
CA SER A 175 43.95 4.88 6.22
C SER A 175 44.93 5.74 7.02
N GLU A 176 44.43 6.71 7.81
CA GLU A 176 45.27 7.52 8.70
C GLU A 176 45.48 6.87 10.07
N ARG A 177 44.46 6.17 10.58
CA ARG A 177 44.56 5.46 11.87
C ARG A 177 45.37 4.15 11.75
N HIS A 178 45.24 3.49 10.62
CA HIS A 178 45.81 2.17 10.37
C HIS A 178 46.57 2.11 9.04
N PRO A 179 47.61 2.94 8.87
CA PRO A 179 48.40 2.95 7.64
C PRO A 179 49.09 1.61 7.35
N GLU A 180 49.25 0.78 8.39
CA GLU A 180 49.86 -0.55 8.34
C GLU A 180 48.93 -1.61 7.73
N TRP A 181 47.64 -1.36 7.56
CA TRP A 181 46.72 -2.33 7.01
C TRP A 181 47.04 -2.63 5.54
N ARG A 182 47.09 -3.91 5.23
CA ARG A 182 47.45 -4.40 3.91
C ARG A 182 46.57 -3.85 2.79
N CYS A 183 45.29 -3.56 3.07
CA CYS A 183 44.36 -2.99 2.10
C CYS A 183 44.72 -1.55 1.64
N PHE A 184 45.62 -0.86 2.36
CA PHE A 184 46.09 0.46 1.97
C PHE A 184 47.47 0.43 1.28
N ALA A 185 48.07 -0.74 1.09
CA ALA A 185 49.34 -0.87 0.38
C ALA A 185 49.11 -0.76 -1.15
N GLU A 186 50.10 -0.16 -1.85
CA GLU A 186 50.04 0.03 -3.30
C GLU A 186 49.93 -1.27 -4.10
N ASP A 187 50.45 -2.37 -3.56
CA ASP A 187 50.47 -3.71 -4.14
C ASP A 187 49.39 -4.64 -3.58
N PHE A 188 48.31 -4.09 -3.02
CA PHE A 188 47.17 -4.86 -2.48
C PHE A 188 46.44 -5.62 -3.59
N ASP A 189 46.30 -6.94 -3.43
CA ASP A 189 45.49 -7.80 -4.29
C ASP A 189 44.26 -8.33 -3.52
N PRO A 190 43.03 -7.87 -3.85
CA PRO A 190 41.82 -8.27 -3.12
C PRO A 190 41.48 -9.77 -3.25
N LYS A 191 42.16 -10.51 -4.13
CA LYS A 191 41.97 -11.96 -4.29
C LYS A 191 42.83 -12.79 -3.35
N THR A 192 43.96 -12.26 -2.94
CA THR A 192 44.98 -13.00 -2.16
C THR A 192 45.23 -12.40 -0.79
N ASP A 193 45.02 -11.11 -0.65
CA ASP A 193 45.31 -10.39 0.58
C ASP A 193 44.11 -10.38 1.54
N THR A 194 44.41 -10.38 2.82
CA THR A 194 43.37 -10.31 3.85
C THR A 194 42.82 -8.88 3.95
N VAL A 195 41.50 -8.76 3.91
CA VAL A 195 40.82 -7.48 4.21
C VAL A 195 40.91 -7.21 5.69
N ALA A 196 41.08 -5.93 6.05
CA ALA A 196 41.13 -5.49 7.43
C ALA A 196 39.88 -5.91 8.23
N PRO A 197 40.03 -6.34 9.48
CA PRO A 197 38.89 -6.59 10.35
C PRO A 197 38.23 -5.26 10.71
N LEU A 198 37.03 -5.00 10.15
CA LEU A 198 36.24 -3.85 10.55
C LEU A 198 35.49 -4.15 11.84
N ASP A 199 35.71 -3.35 12.87
CA ASP A 199 34.93 -3.40 14.10
C ASP A 199 33.69 -2.52 13.96
N PRO A 200 32.47 -3.06 14.11
CA PRO A 200 31.23 -2.26 14.08
C PRO A 200 31.20 -1.12 15.13
N ASP A 201 31.81 -1.33 16.30
CA ASP A 201 31.85 -0.30 17.35
C ASP A 201 32.79 0.84 16.96
N GLU A 202 33.94 0.52 16.38
CA GLU A 202 34.86 1.52 15.83
C GLU A 202 34.21 2.30 14.66
N LEU A 203 33.44 1.64 13.80
CA LEU A 203 32.75 2.29 12.70
C LEU A 203 31.73 3.35 13.18
N ASN A 204 31.11 3.13 14.35
CA ASN A 204 30.22 4.08 14.99
C ASN A 204 30.92 5.41 15.37
N GLU A 205 32.22 5.36 15.69
CA GLU A 205 33.00 6.53 16.06
C GLU A 205 33.67 7.20 14.86
N ILE A 206 34.16 6.41 13.92
CA ILE A 206 34.93 6.90 12.76
C ILE A 206 34.12 7.82 11.87
N TYR A 207 32.90 7.45 11.49
CA TYR A 207 32.12 8.27 10.57
C TYR A 207 31.79 9.67 11.13
N PRO A 208 31.29 9.84 12.36
CA PRO A 208 31.08 11.16 12.93
C PRO A 208 32.36 11.98 13.04
N TYR A 209 33.48 11.35 13.41
CA TYR A 209 34.79 12.01 13.52
C TYR A 209 35.26 12.48 12.14
N ALA A 210 35.32 11.62 11.15
CA ALA A 210 35.72 11.94 9.78
C ALA A 210 34.82 13.02 9.15
N SER A 211 33.53 12.97 9.40
CA SER A 211 32.59 14.00 8.95
C SER A 211 32.83 15.37 9.64
N ALA A 212 33.24 15.39 10.89
CA ALA A 212 33.62 16.65 11.57
C ALA A 212 34.96 17.18 11.07
N LYS A 213 35.94 16.30 10.82
CA LYS A 213 37.28 16.62 10.32
C LYS A 213 37.19 17.18 8.89
N SER A 214 36.43 16.59 8.00
CA SER A 214 36.29 17.04 6.60
C SER A 214 35.78 18.47 6.45
N LYS A 215 35.08 19.01 7.45
CA LYS A 215 34.59 20.41 7.47
C LYS A 215 35.67 21.43 7.79
N ARG A 216 36.84 20.98 8.29
CA ARG A 216 37.93 21.83 8.78
C ARG A 216 39.24 21.57 8.06
N ASP A 217 39.32 20.45 7.35
CA ASP A 217 40.50 19.96 6.64
C ASP A 217 40.13 19.64 5.19
N GLU A 218 40.47 20.58 4.29
CA GLU A 218 40.19 20.45 2.86
C GLU A 218 41.01 19.32 2.22
N ALA A 219 42.26 19.13 2.65
CA ALA A 219 43.14 18.06 2.15
C ALA A 219 42.57 16.67 2.52
N PHE A 220 41.99 16.54 3.72
CA PHE A 220 41.31 15.32 4.13
C PHE A 220 40.03 15.07 3.29
N MET A 221 39.27 16.11 2.99
CA MET A 221 38.09 16.02 2.15
C MET A 221 38.46 15.61 0.72
N ASP A 222 39.53 16.17 0.15
CA ASP A 222 40.03 15.79 -1.17
C ASP A 222 40.50 14.32 -1.22
N LYS A 223 41.08 13.84 -0.12
CA LYS A 223 41.46 12.43 0.01
C LYS A 223 40.25 11.53 0.04
N ALA A 224 39.16 11.92 0.69
CA ALA A 224 37.92 11.17 0.76
C ALA A 224 37.15 11.12 -0.59
N HIS A 225 37.42 12.04 -1.49
CA HIS A 225 36.81 12.06 -2.84
C HIS A 225 37.57 11.23 -3.87
N LYS A 226 38.78 10.79 -3.58
CA LYS A 226 39.62 9.95 -4.45
C LYS A 226 39.30 8.47 -4.30
#